data_00ba8d7ebdc7de6d7c0d4a159a698ea6
#
_entry.id   00ba8d7ebdc7de6d7c0d4a159a698ea6
#
_cell.length_a   1.000
_cell.length_b   1.000
_cell.length_c   1.000
_cell.angle_alpha   90.00
_cell.angle_beta   90.00
_cell.angle_gamma   90.00
#
_symmetry.space_group_name_H-M   'P 1'
#
loop_
_entity.id
_entity.type
_entity.pdbx_description
1 polymer ?
#
loop_
_entity_poly.entity_id
_entity_poly.type
_entity_poly.pdbx_seq_one_letter_code
_entity_poly.pdbx_strand_id
1 'polypeptide(L)'
;MTPARMRRRRARRPVAVRLVVVILGAAALVLGWEHVTGNVAGASSAGKPVDAAAFAAGACVAFPPTAGDRRETVFLDAGHGGIDPGGVGTTESGHTVTEAAETLRVELDVMALLRAKGFRIVVSRTTNSTVLRLGPADVYEGTLSLQGAHDDVAARDVCANLANANVLVGIYFDASGSPQTAGSVTAYDAARRFSAANVRLAGLLQHAVLSAMNARGWDIPNDGVLSDSGLGSSAGNPAAGGLAAQSAAYDHLLLIGPAEPGYFSTPSEMPGAVIEPLYITDPFEGSIASSANGQLVIGRGIATAVEEFLTSASASG
;
A
#
# COMPACT_ATOMS: atom_id res chain seq x y z
N MET A 1 -0.34 -31.74 -11.73
CA MET A 1 -1.51 -31.44 -12.59
C MET A 1 -2.26 -30.28 -11.96
N THR A 2 -1.95 -29.06 -12.38
CA THR A 2 -2.55 -27.81 -11.89
C THR A 2 -3.91 -27.63 -12.58
N PRO A 3 -5.01 -27.33 -11.86
CA PRO A 3 -6.29 -27.11 -12.53
C PRO A 3 -6.24 -25.80 -13.31
N ALA A 4 -6.45 -25.91 -14.63
CA ALA A 4 -6.60 -24.78 -15.51
C ALA A 4 -7.81 -23.93 -15.09
N ARG A 5 -7.58 -22.69 -14.67
CA ARG A 5 -8.63 -21.70 -14.40
C ARG A 5 -9.39 -21.42 -15.70
N MET A 6 -10.65 -21.82 -15.76
CA MET A 6 -11.56 -21.43 -16.85
C MET A 6 -11.88 -19.95 -16.69
N ARG A 7 -11.21 -19.08 -17.46
CA ARG A 7 -11.65 -17.71 -17.69
C ARG A 7 -13.01 -17.74 -18.35
N ARG A 8 -14.05 -17.28 -17.67
CA ARG A 8 -15.32 -16.97 -18.34
C ARG A 8 -15.06 -15.83 -19.33
N ARG A 9 -15.12 -16.14 -20.61
CA ARG A 9 -15.08 -15.13 -21.69
C ARG A 9 -16.26 -14.18 -21.48
N ARG A 10 -15.97 -12.92 -21.12
CA ARG A 10 -16.97 -11.84 -21.18
C ARG A 10 -17.41 -11.70 -22.62
N ALA A 11 -18.69 -11.96 -22.88
CA ALA A 11 -19.30 -11.71 -24.17
C ALA A 11 -19.27 -10.20 -24.43
N ARG A 12 -18.48 -9.75 -25.41
CA ARG A 12 -18.45 -8.37 -25.86
C ARG A 12 -19.82 -8.05 -26.48
N ARG A 13 -20.63 -7.21 -25.83
CA ARG A 13 -21.78 -6.60 -26.47
C ARG A 13 -21.28 -5.48 -27.39
N PRO A 14 -21.74 -5.43 -28.67
CA PRO A 14 -21.36 -4.34 -29.54
C PRO A 14 -21.96 -3.03 -29.06
N VAL A 15 -21.12 -2.05 -28.76
CA VAL A 15 -21.53 -0.68 -28.50
C VAL A 15 -21.88 -0.04 -29.84
N ALA A 16 -23.16 0.18 -30.09
CA ALA A 16 -23.60 0.96 -31.23
C ALA A 16 -23.20 2.43 -30.99
N VAL A 17 -22.21 2.89 -31.75
CA VAL A 17 -21.79 4.29 -31.78
C VAL A 17 -22.92 5.12 -32.38
N ARG A 18 -23.63 5.90 -31.56
CA ARG A 18 -24.43 7.04 -32.02
C ARG A 18 -23.59 8.29 -31.88
N LEU A 19 -23.05 8.72 -32.99
CA LEU A 19 -22.41 10.01 -33.15
C LEU A 19 -23.50 11.08 -33.09
N VAL A 20 -23.53 11.86 -32.00
CA VAL A 20 -24.27 13.13 -31.97
C VAL A 20 -23.24 14.24 -31.88
N VAL A 21 -23.01 14.90 -33.00
CA VAL A 21 -22.24 16.14 -33.07
C VAL A 21 -23.18 17.26 -32.59
N VAL A 22 -22.83 17.87 -31.47
CA VAL A 22 -23.37 19.20 -31.09
C VAL A 22 -22.20 20.15 -30.95
N ILE A 23 -22.02 20.95 -31.99
CA ILE A 23 -21.23 22.18 -31.93
C ILE A 23 -22.17 23.24 -31.33
N LEU A 24 -21.80 23.92 -30.25
CA LEU A 24 -22.14 25.30 -29.99
C LEU A 24 -21.46 25.84 -28.72
N GLY A 25 -20.67 26.89 -28.90
CA GLY A 25 -20.73 28.08 -28.06
C GLY A 25 -19.76 28.13 -26.89
N ALA A 26 -18.55 28.67 -27.15
CA ALA A 26 -17.73 29.27 -26.12
C ALA A 26 -18.48 30.46 -25.50
N ALA A 27 -18.83 30.35 -24.23
CA ALA A 27 -19.11 31.49 -23.37
C ALA A 27 -18.26 31.35 -22.12
N ALA A 28 -17.21 32.18 -22.04
CA ALA A 28 -16.39 32.34 -20.85
C ALA A 28 -17.29 32.90 -19.72
N LEU A 29 -17.54 32.07 -18.71
CA LEU A 29 -18.03 32.54 -17.42
C LEU A 29 -16.88 32.41 -16.44
N VAL A 30 -16.06 33.45 -16.33
CA VAL A 30 -15.23 33.75 -15.19
C VAL A 30 -16.16 34.08 -14.03
N LEU A 31 -16.50 33.11 -13.21
CA LEU A 31 -17.11 33.36 -11.91
C LEU A 31 -16.02 33.22 -10.88
N GLY A 32 -15.75 34.34 -10.22
CA GLY A 32 -14.75 34.49 -9.19
C GLY A 32 -14.94 33.45 -8.07
N TRP A 33 -13.88 32.76 -7.78
CA TRP A 33 -13.72 32.00 -6.56
C TRP A 33 -13.43 33.00 -5.45
N GLU A 34 -14.47 33.46 -4.81
CA GLU A 34 -14.32 34.20 -3.56
C GLU A 34 -13.70 33.26 -2.51
N HIS A 35 -12.49 33.61 -2.09
CA HIS A 35 -11.84 33.03 -0.94
C HIS A 35 -12.73 33.27 0.31
N VAL A 36 -13.47 32.26 0.73
CA VAL A 36 -13.98 32.20 2.09
C VAL A 36 -12.78 31.86 2.99
N THR A 37 -12.04 32.89 3.41
CA THR A 37 -11.09 32.79 4.50
C THR A 37 -11.86 32.76 5.83
N GLY A 38 -12.47 31.66 6.13
CA GLY A 38 -12.89 31.34 7.48
C GLY A 38 -11.66 30.99 8.30
N ASN A 39 -11.21 31.93 9.15
CA ASN A 39 -10.25 31.65 10.23
C ASN A 39 -10.86 30.64 11.20
N VAL A 40 -10.78 29.35 10.87
CA VAL A 40 -10.84 28.30 11.87
C VAL A 40 -9.44 28.26 12.47
N ALA A 41 -9.31 28.51 13.78
CA ALA A 41 -8.10 28.23 14.52
C ALA A 41 -7.81 26.74 14.40
N GLY A 42 -7.22 26.33 13.27
CA GLY A 42 -6.91 24.97 12.91
C GLY A 42 -5.61 24.57 13.56
N ALA A 43 -5.63 23.55 14.39
CA ALA A 43 -4.45 22.73 14.58
C ALA A 43 -3.84 22.46 13.19
N SER A 44 -2.56 22.77 13.00
CA SER A 44 -1.85 22.65 11.73
C SER A 44 -2.16 21.29 11.09
N SER A 45 -2.85 21.29 9.95
CA SER A 45 -3.12 20.08 9.16
C SER A 45 -1.86 19.57 8.45
N ALA A 46 -0.75 20.28 8.59
CA ALA A 46 0.53 19.90 8.00
C ALA A 46 1.15 18.71 8.76
N GLY A 47 1.62 17.73 8.00
CA GLY A 47 2.36 16.60 8.54
C GLY A 47 3.67 17.04 9.19
N LYS A 48 4.10 16.31 10.21
CA LYS A 48 5.39 16.51 10.89
C LYS A 48 6.24 15.26 10.74
N PRO A 49 7.51 15.36 10.32
CA PRO A 49 8.43 14.24 10.36
C PRO A 49 8.51 13.66 11.78
N VAL A 50 8.48 12.33 11.89
CA VAL A 50 8.68 11.61 13.17
C VAL A 50 10.13 11.80 13.61
N ASP A 51 11.07 11.58 12.68
CA ASP A 51 12.49 11.89 12.85
C ASP A 51 13.08 12.32 11.49
N ALA A 52 13.26 13.64 11.31
CA ALA A 52 13.77 14.18 10.05
C ALA A 52 15.26 13.83 9.79
N ALA A 53 16.01 13.40 10.81
CA ALA A 53 17.41 13.02 10.64
C ALA A 53 17.55 11.56 10.18
N ALA A 54 16.65 10.68 10.64
CA ALA A 54 16.69 9.25 10.37
C ALA A 54 16.22 8.88 8.97
N PHE A 55 15.25 9.63 8.40
CA PHE A 55 14.57 9.24 7.17
C PHE A 55 14.83 10.19 6.01
N ALA A 56 14.49 9.76 4.80
CA ALA A 56 14.50 10.60 3.62
C ALA A 56 13.53 11.78 3.75
N ALA A 57 13.75 12.83 2.97
CA ALA A 57 12.85 13.99 2.99
C ALA A 57 11.44 13.58 2.51
N GLY A 58 10.42 13.92 3.32
CA GLY A 58 9.03 13.53 3.04
C GLY A 58 8.65 12.10 3.44
N ALA A 59 9.59 11.36 4.03
CA ALA A 59 9.32 10.04 4.60
C ALA A 59 9.05 10.10 6.11
N CYS A 60 8.38 9.08 6.62
CA CYS A 60 8.03 8.93 8.04
C CYS A 60 7.34 10.18 8.61
N VAL A 61 6.17 10.51 8.09
CA VAL A 61 5.46 11.75 8.42
C VAL A 61 4.18 11.46 9.18
N ALA A 62 4.05 12.08 10.35
CA ALA A 62 2.89 11.98 11.23
C ALA A 62 1.87 13.10 10.95
N PHE A 63 0.61 12.74 10.87
CA PHE A 63 -0.52 13.63 10.65
C PHE A 63 -1.55 13.51 11.78
N PRO A 64 -2.00 14.61 12.38
CA PRO A 64 -3.06 14.59 13.36
C PRO A 64 -4.41 14.24 12.68
N PRO A 65 -5.41 13.79 13.44
CA PRO A 65 -6.76 13.65 12.94
C PRO A 65 -7.34 15.01 12.48
N THR A 66 -8.29 14.96 11.54
CA THR A 66 -9.01 16.16 11.09
C THR A 66 -10.37 16.33 11.77
N ALA A 67 -10.87 15.29 12.43
CA ALA A 67 -12.10 15.31 13.22
C ALA A 67 -11.96 14.36 14.42
N GLY A 68 -12.28 14.83 15.63
CA GLY A 68 -12.11 14.03 16.86
C GLY A 68 -10.64 13.70 17.15
N ASP A 69 -10.41 12.80 18.11
CA ASP A 69 -9.10 12.19 18.38
C ASP A 69 -9.32 10.87 19.14
N ARG A 70 -9.19 9.75 18.46
CA ARG A 70 -9.31 8.40 19.05
C ARG A 70 -8.07 7.99 19.83
N ARG A 71 -6.98 8.77 19.72
CA ARG A 71 -5.66 8.50 20.32
C ARG A 71 -4.97 7.24 19.80
N GLU A 72 -5.53 6.61 18.79
CA GLU A 72 -4.94 5.47 18.09
C GLU A 72 -4.15 5.96 16.88
N THR A 73 -2.96 5.39 16.71
CA THR A 73 -2.05 5.70 15.61
C THR A 73 -2.04 4.54 14.61
N VAL A 74 -2.27 4.83 13.35
CA VAL A 74 -2.18 3.87 12.24
C VAL A 74 -0.93 4.20 11.44
N PHE A 75 -0.06 3.21 11.22
CA PHE A 75 1.02 3.32 10.26
C PHE A 75 0.56 2.75 8.93
N LEU A 76 0.65 3.56 7.90
CA LEU A 76 0.41 3.18 6.52
C LEU A 76 1.73 3.11 5.78
N ASP A 77 1.94 2.07 5.04
CA ASP A 77 3.15 1.88 4.26
C ASP A 77 2.82 1.72 2.77
N ALA A 78 3.11 2.75 2.00
CA ALA A 78 3.12 2.65 0.56
C ALA A 78 4.40 1.96 0.10
N GLY A 79 4.31 0.74 -0.41
CA GLY A 79 5.44 -0.04 -0.88
C GLY A 79 6.28 0.68 -1.92
N HIS A 80 7.58 0.33 -1.99
CA HIS A 80 8.53 0.88 -2.96
C HIS A 80 8.73 2.40 -2.86
N GLY A 81 9.27 3.04 -3.90
CA GLY A 81 9.41 4.50 -3.99
C GLY A 81 10.82 4.96 -4.37
N GLY A 82 10.92 6.21 -4.84
CA GLY A 82 12.18 6.79 -5.29
C GLY A 82 12.75 6.08 -6.50
N ILE A 83 13.94 5.49 -6.33
CA ILE A 83 14.62 4.71 -7.38
C ILE A 83 14.14 3.25 -7.46
N ASP A 84 13.25 2.85 -6.57
CA ASP A 84 12.58 1.54 -6.59
C ASP A 84 11.16 1.69 -7.15
N PRO A 85 10.92 1.36 -8.42
CA PRO A 85 9.59 1.45 -9.00
C PRO A 85 8.62 0.37 -8.51
N GLY A 86 9.13 -0.70 -7.87
CA GLY A 86 8.38 -1.92 -7.63
C GLY A 86 8.01 -2.64 -8.92
N GLY A 87 6.89 -3.31 -8.93
CA GLY A 87 6.32 -3.91 -10.13
C GLY A 87 6.02 -2.85 -11.19
N VAL A 88 6.17 -3.24 -12.46
CA VAL A 88 5.87 -2.39 -13.62
C VAL A 88 4.89 -3.11 -14.53
N GLY A 89 3.78 -2.48 -14.80
CA GLY A 89 2.72 -2.99 -15.66
C GLY A 89 2.26 -2.00 -16.70
N THR A 90 1.13 -2.31 -17.33
CA THR A 90 0.50 -1.44 -18.32
C THR A 90 -1.01 -1.45 -18.17
N THR A 91 -1.65 -0.33 -18.44
CA THR A 91 -3.11 -0.24 -18.55
C THR A 91 -3.62 -0.89 -19.83
N GLU A 92 -4.94 -1.07 -19.96
CA GLU A 92 -5.60 -1.50 -21.22
C GLU A 92 -5.34 -0.52 -22.39
N SER A 93 -5.04 0.75 -22.09
CA SER A 93 -4.68 1.78 -23.08
C SER A 93 -3.18 1.83 -23.38
N GLY A 94 -2.37 0.97 -22.76
CA GLY A 94 -0.93 0.89 -22.99
C GLY A 94 -0.08 1.91 -22.20
N HIS A 95 -0.65 2.64 -21.23
CA HIS A 95 0.13 3.50 -20.34
C HIS A 95 0.89 2.65 -19.31
N THR A 96 2.13 3.01 -19.05
CA THR A 96 2.93 2.38 -18.00
C THR A 96 2.38 2.71 -16.63
N VAL A 97 2.34 1.69 -15.76
CA VAL A 97 1.96 1.77 -14.36
C VAL A 97 3.12 1.27 -13.52
N THR A 98 3.47 1.97 -12.45
CA THR A 98 4.49 1.53 -11.49
C THR A 98 3.87 1.37 -10.12
N GLU A 99 4.23 0.33 -9.43
CA GLU A 99 3.70 0.03 -8.11
C GLU A 99 3.96 1.19 -7.14
N ALA A 100 5.18 1.73 -7.12
CA ALA A 100 5.56 2.86 -6.28
C ALA A 100 4.65 4.10 -6.45
N ALA A 101 4.15 4.37 -7.66
CA ALA A 101 3.26 5.51 -7.89
C ALA A 101 1.85 5.25 -7.35
N GLU A 102 1.35 4.03 -7.52
CA GLU A 102 -0.04 3.73 -7.20
C GLU A 102 -0.24 3.42 -5.71
N THR A 103 0.74 2.78 -5.06
CA THR A 103 0.73 2.56 -3.61
C THR A 103 0.71 3.87 -2.83
N LEU A 104 1.51 4.86 -3.27
CA LEU A 104 1.51 6.20 -2.68
C LEU A 104 0.15 6.89 -2.76
N ARG A 105 -0.54 6.78 -3.90
CA ARG A 105 -1.85 7.40 -4.07
C ARG A 105 -2.90 6.78 -3.17
N VAL A 106 -2.91 5.43 -3.09
CA VAL A 106 -3.80 4.70 -2.19
C VAL A 106 -3.51 5.06 -0.73
N GLU A 107 -2.23 5.10 -0.32
CA GLU A 107 -1.83 5.49 1.04
C GLU A 107 -2.39 6.87 1.41
N LEU A 108 -2.25 7.86 0.53
CA LEU A 108 -2.72 9.23 0.78
C LEU A 108 -4.26 9.31 0.85
N ASP A 109 -4.98 8.52 0.06
CA ASP A 109 -6.43 8.40 0.15
C ASP A 109 -6.86 7.77 1.48
N VAL A 110 -6.21 6.66 1.89
CA VAL A 110 -6.46 6.00 3.19
C VAL A 110 -6.16 6.96 4.34
N MET A 111 -5.04 7.68 4.29
CA MET A 111 -4.67 8.69 5.28
C MET A 111 -5.78 9.74 5.44
N ALA A 112 -6.28 10.29 4.34
CA ALA A 112 -7.33 11.30 4.39
C ALA A 112 -8.63 10.75 5.01
N LEU A 113 -9.03 9.54 4.64
CA LEU A 113 -10.22 8.86 5.14
C LEU A 113 -10.13 8.57 6.65
N LEU A 114 -9.00 8.03 7.12
CA LEU A 114 -8.83 7.67 8.53
C LEU A 114 -8.64 8.89 9.42
N ARG A 115 -7.97 9.94 8.96
CA ARG A 115 -7.87 11.21 9.70
C ARG A 115 -9.24 11.83 9.95
N ALA A 116 -10.15 11.76 8.96
CA ALA A 116 -11.53 12.21 9.11
C ALA A 116 -12.35 11.38 10.12
N LYS A 117 -11.90 10.16 10.42
CA LYS A 117 -12.48 9.26 11.43
C LYS A 117 -11.84 9.39 12.83
N GLY A 118 -10.90 10.31 13.01
CA GLY A 118 -10.29 10.60 14.29
C GLY A 118 -8.99 9.85 14.60
N PHE A 119 -8.41 9.12 13.63
CA PHE A 119 -7.13 8.45 13.81
C PHE A 119 -5.95 9.39 13.56
N ARG A 120 -4.88 9.18 14.28
CA ARG A 120 -3.55 9.71 13.98
C ARG A 120 -2.93 8.81 12.93
N ILE A 121 -2.40 9.39 11.87
CA ILE A 121 -1.80 8.61 10.78
C ILE A 121 -0.32 8.96 10.67
N VAL A 122 0.49 7.93 10.55
CA VAL A 122 1.87 8.05 10.10
C VAL A 122 1.98 7.33 8.77
N VAL A 123 2.49 8.03 7.77
CA VAL A 123 2.71 7.48 6.43
C VAL A 123 4.19 7.22 6.22
N SER A 124 4.51 6.16 5.50
CA SER A 124 5.88 5.84 5.17
C SER A 124 6.51 6.92 4.31
N ARG A 125 5.75 7.49 3.37
CA ARG A 125 6.23 8.56 2.47
C ARG A 125 5.09 9.45 1.99
N THR A 126 5.38 10.71 1.71
CA THR A 126 4.41 11.69 1.18
C THR A 126 4.66 12.05 -0.27
N THR A 127 5.77 11.58 -0.84
CA THR A 127 6.20 11.81 -2.21
C THR A 127 6.80 10.53 -2.78
N ASN A 128 7.14 10.52 -4.05
CA ASN A 128 7.89 9.40 -4.63
C ASN A 128 9.35 9.44 -4.15
N SER A 129 9.60 8.89 -2.98
CA SER A 129 10.92 8.77 -2.34
C SER A 129 11.07 7.39 -1.71
N THR A 130 12.28 6.96 -1.43
CA THR A 130 12.56 5.90 -0.46
C THR A 130 12.21 6.39 0.94
N VAL A 131 12.05 5.47 1.89
CA VAL A 131 11.94 5.80 3.33
C VAL A 131 13.33 5.97 3.92
N LEU A 132 14.25 5.07 3.57
CA LEU A 132 15.66 5.18 3.89
C LEU A 132 16.29 6.42 3.26
N ARG A 133 17.14 7.12 3.99
CA ARG A 133 18.06 8.10 3.42
C ARG A 133 19.24 7.35 2.80
N LEU A 134 19.21 7.22 1.47
CA LEU A 134 20.17 6.41 0.75
C LEU A 134 21.60 6.93 0.86
N GLY A 135 22.54 6.01 1.10
CA GLY A 135 23.97 6.18 0.97
C GLY A 135 24.52 5.45 -0.25
N PRO A 136 25.83 5.54 -0.52
CA PRO A 136 26.44 4.91 -1.70
C PRO A 136 26.31 3.37 -1.72
N ALA A 137 26.24 2.72 -0.56
CA ALA A 137 26.09 1.26 -0.47
C ALA A 137 24.68 0.78 -0.83
N ASP A 138 23.68 1.67 -0.72
CA ASP A 138 22.28 1.34 -0.92
C ASP A 138 21.87 1.37 -2.39
N VAL A 139 22.76 1.86 -3.27
CA VAL A 139 22.46 2.04 -4.70
C VAL A 139 23.43 1.22 -5.55
N TYR A 140 22.90 0.48 -6.50
CA TYR A 140 23.64 -0.25 -7.51
C TYR A 140 23.01 -0.03 -8.89
N GLU A 141 23.79 0.48 -9.85
CA GLU A 141 23.34 0.72 -11.22
C GLU A 141 22.04 1.55 -11.36
N GLY A 142 21.82 2.49 -10.43
CA GLY A 142 20.65 3.38 -10.45
C GLY A 142 19.37 2.80 -9.82
N THR A 143 19.46 1.60 -9.26
CA THR A 143 18.40 0.94 -8.48
C THR A 143 18.85 0.72 -7.04
N LEU A 144 17.95 0.26 -6.17
CA LEU A 144 18.38 -0.19 -4.85
C LEU A 144 19.30 -1.40 -4.98
N SER A 145 20.41 -1.40 -4.24
CA SER A 145 21.18 -2.61 -4.00
C SER A 145 20.36 -3.56 -3.11
N LEU A 146 20.79 -4.81 -2.96
CA LEU A 146 20.17 -5.73 -2.00
C LEU A 146 20.20 -5.17 -0.57
N GLN A 147 21.28 -4.49 -0.18
CA GLN A 147 21.40 -3.81 1.10
C GLN A 147 20.39 -2.65 1.19
N GLY A 148 20.30 -1.80 0.16
CA GLY A 148 19.38 -0.69 0.13
C GLY A 148 17.93 -1.14 0.17
N ALA A 149 17.57 -2.22 -0.53
CA ALA A 149 16.22 -2.77 -0.48
C ALA A 149 15.87 -3.32 0.91
N HIS A 150 16.79 -4.05 1.54
CA HIS A 150 16.63 -4.52 2.91
C HIS A 150 16.47 -3.36 3.90
N ASP A 151 17.36 -2.37 3.82
CA ASP A 151 17.41 -1.27 4.79
C ASP A 151 16.25 -0.28 4.59
N ASP A 152 15.73 -0.14 3.36
CA ASP A 152 14.53 0.69 3.11
C ASP A 152 13.28 0.08 3.74
N VAL A 153 13.11 -1.26 3.67
CA VAL A 153 12.00 -1.92 4.37
C VAL A 153 12.20 -1.87 5.88
N ALA A 154 13.42 -2.11 6.39
CA ALA A 154 13.73 -1.98 7.81
C ALA A 154 13.47 -0.55 8.34
N ALA A 155 13.73 0.48 7.54
CA ALA A 155 13.43 1.87 7.91
C ALA A 155 11.92 2.12 8.07
N ARG A 156 11.05 1.41 7.35
CA ARG A 156 9.60 1.48 7.51
C ARG A 156 9.15 0.95 8.86
N ASP A 157 9.71 -0.18 9.29
CA ASP A 157 9.45 -0.74 10.63
C ASP A 157 9.95 0.19 11.75
N VAL A 158 11.14 0.75 11.58
CA VAL A 158 11.67 1.76 12.52
C VAL A 158 10.75 2.97 12.61
N CYS A 159 10.21 3.44 11.48
CA CYS A 159 9.23 4.54 11.47
C CYS A 159 7.96 4.18 12.24
N ALA A 160 7.37 3.00 11.99
CA ALA A 160 6.17 2.52 12.68
C ALA A 160 6.39 2.41 14.19
N ASN A 161 7.57 1.91 14.60
CA ASN A 161 7.95 1.75 16.01
C ASN A 161 8.14 3.11 16.69
N LEU A 162 8.87 4.04 16.08
CA LEU A 162 9.06 5.40 16.61
C LEU A 162 7.73 6.18 16.72
N ALA A 163 6.79 5.89 15.84
CA ALA A 163 5.46 6.47 15.87
C ALA A 163 4.57 5.86 16.97
N ASN A 164 4.99 4.78 17.63
CA ASN A 164 4.17 3.97 18.54
C ASN A 164 2.82 3.59 17.89
N ALA A 165 2.85 3.09 16.66
CA ALA A 165 1.65 2.73 15.94
C ALA A 165 0.91 1.57 16.61
N ASN A 166 -0.42 1.59 16.57
CA ASN A 166 -1.27 0.51 17.08
C ASN A 166 -1.49 -0.60 16.05
N VAL A 167 -1.32 -0.26 14.78
CA VAL A 167 -1.49 -1.18 13.65
C VAL A 167 -0.64 -0.70 12.48
N LEU A 168 -0.11 -1.66 11.70
CA LEU A 168 0.64 -1.44 10.46
C LEU A 168 -0.17 -2.03 9.30
N VAL A 169 -0.32 -1.26 8.21
CA VAL A 169 -0.89 -1.74 6.95
C VAL A 169 0.09 -1.45 5.81
N GLY A 170 0.69 -2.51 5.27
CA GLY A 170 1.44 -2.44 4.02
C GLY A 170 0.49 -2.44 2.83
N ILE A 171 0.66 -1.48 1.94
CA ILE A 171 -0.13 -1.29 0.72
C ILE A 171 0.82 -1.53 -0.46
N TYR A 172 0.62 -2.63 -1.16
CA TYR A 172 1.42 -3.06 -2.28
C TYR A 172 0.52 -3.41 -3.47
N PHE A 173 1.10 -3.68 -4.62
CA PHE A 173 0.41 -4.27 -5.76
C PHE A 173 1.23 -5.45 -6.26
N ASP A 174 0.56 -6.51 -6.62
CA ASP A 174 1.25 -7.70 -7.12
C ASP A 174 1.69 -7.52 -8.59
N ALA A 175 2.70 -8.27 -8.97
CA ALA A 175 3.21 -8.32 -10.33
C ALA A 175 3.55 -9.75 -10.72
N SER A 176 3.28 -10.10 -11.97
CA SER A 176 3.54 -11.45 -12.50
C SER A 176 4.20 -11.37 -13.88
N GLY A 177 4.97 -12.39 -14.22
CA GLY A 177 5.48 -12.56 -15.58
C GLY A 177 4.39 -12.83 -16.62
N SER A 178 3.13 -13.00 -16.21
CA SER A 178 1.98 -13.24 -17.08
C SER A 178 0.95 -12.11 -16.92
N PRO A 179 0.61 -11.39 -18.00
CA PRO A 179 -0.43 -10.36 -17.98
C PRO A 179 -1.84 -10.91 -17.81
N GLN A 180 -2.02 -12.21 -17.63
CA GLN A 180 -3.29 -12.86 -17.33
C GLN A 180 -3.45 -13.22 -15.85
N THR A 181 -2.41 -13.02 -15.03
CA THR A 181 -2.49 -13.20 -13.57
C THR A 181 -3.23 -12.01 -12.99
N ALA A 182 -4.27 -12.28 -12.22
CA ALA A 182 -5.17 -11.30 -11.68
C ALA A 182 -5.69 -11.76 -10.31
N GLY A 183 -5.97 -10.85 -9.40
CA GLY A 183 -6.57 -11.17 -8.11
C GLY A 183 -6.15 -10.25 -6.99
N SER A 184 -6.67 -10.53 -5.79
CA SER A 184 -6.36 -9.82 -4.56
C SER A 184 -5.91 -10.81 -3.51
N VAL A 185 -4.83 -10.50 -2.82
CA VAL A 185 -4.26 -11.29 -1.73
C VAL A 185 -3.89 -10.40 -0.55
N THR A 186 -3.98 -10.95 0.67
CA THR A 186 -3.46 -10.28 1.86
C THR A 186 -2.57 -11.24 2.63
N ALA A 187 -1.35 -10.79 2.94
CA ALA A 187 -0.38 -11.55 3.70
C ALA A 187 -0.34 -11.11 5.17
N TYR A 188 -0.06 -12.08 6.06
CA TYR A 188 0.18 -11.86 7.48
C TYR A 188 1.30 -12.76 7.98
N ASP A 189 2.03 -12.33 9.00
CA ASP A 189 3.02 -13.18 9.66
C ASP A 189 2.39 -13.97 10.81
N ALA A 190 2.61 -15.31 10.79
CA ALA A 190 2.13 -16.24 11.78
C ALA A 190 3.10 -16.49 12.94
N ALA A 191 4.38 -16.11 12.80
CA ALA A 191 5.43 -16.36 13.78
C ALA A 191 5.49 -15.29 14.88
N ARG A 192 4.85 -14.12 14.67
CA ARG A 192 4.86 -13.01 15.63
C ARG A 192 3.98 -13.30 16.84
N ARG A 193 4.37 -12.73 17.99
CA ARG A 193 3.60 -12.86 19.25
C ARG A 193 2.13 -12.41 19.16
N PHE A 194 1.79 -11.59 18.18
CA PHE A 194 0.45 -11.07 17.90
C PHE A 194 -0.16 -11.65 16.61
N SER A 195 0.21 -12.87 16.22
CA SER A 195 -0.26 -13.56 15.01
C SER A 195 -1.79 -13.64 14.90
N ALA A 196 -2.50 -13.84 16.00
CA ALA A 196 -3.97 -13.84 16.02
C ALA A 196 -4.56 -12.48 15.60
N ALA A 197 -3.92 -11.39 15.98
CA ALA A 197 -4.30 -10.04 15.54
C ALA A 197 -3.92 -9.81 14.07
N ASN A 198 -2.77 -10.31 13.63
CA ASN A 198 -2.32 -10.22 12.24
C ASN A 198 -3.31 -10.91 11.28
N VAL A 199 -3.68 -12.17 11.56
CA VAL A 199 -4.62 -12.91 10.70
C VAL A 199 -6.01 -12.27 10.70
N ARG A 200 -6.43 -11.70 11.82
CA ARG A 200 -7.71 -10.96 11.89
C ARG A 200 -7.66 -9.69 11.04
N LEU A 201 -6.59 -8.90 11.14
CA LEU A 201 -6.39 -7.71 10.31
C LEU A 201 -6.38 -8.07 8.83
N ALA A 202 -5.60 -9.09 8.46
CA ALA A 202 -5.52 -9.56 7.08
C ALA A 202 -6.88 -10.01 6.53
N GLY A 203 -7.66 -10.74 7.35
CA GLY A 203 -9.03 -11.15 6.98
C GLY A 203 -9.96 -9.96 6.73
N LEU A 204 -9.90 -8.94 7.59
CA LEU A 204 -10.69 -7.72 7.44
C LEU A 204 -10.27 -6.92 6.19
N LEU A 205 -8.96 -6.77 5.95
CA LEU A 205 -8.42 -6.09 4.75
C LEU A 205 -8.88 -6.80 3.48
N GLN A 206 -8.64 -8.12 3.38
CA GLN A 206 -9.02 -8.92 2.23
C GLN A 206 -10.52 -8.81 1.93
N HIS A 207 -11.35 -8.97 2.97
CA HIS A 207 -12.79 -8.92 2.82
C HIS A 207 -13.29 -7.54 2.38
N ALA A 208 -12.87 -6.48 3.07
CA ALA A 208 -13.38 -5.13 2.83
C ALA A 208 -12.90 -4.57 1.48
N VAL A 209 -11.64 -4.79 1.13
CA VAL A 209 -11.06 -4.30 -0.14
C VAL A 209 -11.69 -5.04 -1.32
N LEU A 210 -11.73 -6.37 -1.27
CA LEU A 210 -12.32 -7.17 -2.34
C LEU A 210 -13.82 -6.89 -2.52
N SER A 211 -14.56 -6.74 -1.41
CA SER A 211 -15.97 -6.37 -1.44
C SER A 211 -16.20 -4.99 -2.07
N ALA A 212 -15.38 -4.00 -1.72
CA ALA A 212 -15.46 -2.65 -2.30
C ALA A 212 -15.21 -2.66 -3.81
N MET A 213 -14.19 -3.40 -4.26
CA MET A 213 -13.85 -3.54 -5.68
C MET A 213 -14.95 -4.29 -6.45
N ASN A 214 -15.42 -5.42 -5.93
CA ASN A 214 -16.43 -6.23 -6.61
C ASN A 214 -17.83 -5.61 -6.60
N ALA A 215 -18.13 -4.74 -5.63
CA ALA A 215 -19.34 -3.90 -5.68
C ALA A 215 -19.35 -2.93 -6.87
N ARG A 216 -18.19 -2.67 -7.50
CA ARG A 216 -18.07 -1.90 -8.76
C ARG A 216 -18.25 -2.76 -10.00
N GLY A 217 -18.48 -4.06 -9.86
CA GLY A 217 -18.59 -5.02 -10.94
C GLY A 217 -17.26 -5.36 -11.61
N TRP A 218 -16.14 -5.21 -10.89
CA TRP A 218 -14.81 -5.49 -11.45
C TRP A 218 -14.47 -6.98 -11.47
N ASP A 219 -15.17 -7.80 -10.67
CA ASP A 219 -14.99 -9.26 -10.57
C ASP A 219 -13.52 -9.66 -10.32
N ILE A 220 -12.88 -8.99 -9.37
CA ILE A 220 -11.50 -9.29 -8.98
C ILE A 220 -11.47 -10.65 -8.30
N PRO A 221 -10.59 -11.57 -8.73
CA PRO A 221 -10.43 -12.87 -8.09
C PRO A 221 -9.96 -12.73 -6.64
N ASN A 222 -10.40 -13.66 -5.78
CA ASN A 222 -9.97 -13.73 -4.39
C ASN A 222 -8.86 -14.78 -4.26
N ASP A 223 -7.62 -14.35 -4.10
CA ASP A 223 -6.49 -15.24 -3.85
C ASP A 223 -6.29 -15.52 -2.35
N GLY A 224 -7.08 -14.84 -1.51
CA GLY A 224 -7.25 -15.19 -0.10
C GLY A 224 -6.33 -14.45 0.87
N VAL A 225 -6.28 -15.01 2.08
CA VAL A 225 -5.38 -14.58 3.15
C VAL A 225 -4.32 -15.64 3.33
N LEU A 226 -3.05 -15.27 3.22
CA LEU A 226 -1.92 -16.19 3.25
C LEU A 226 -0.97 -15.84 4.40
N SER A 227 -0.38 -16.88 5.01
CA SER A 227 0.83 -16.65 5.81
C SER A 227 1.95 -16.20 4.89
N ASP A 228 2.79 -15.29 5.35
CA ASP A 228 3.95 -14.79 4.60
C ASP A 228 5.11 -15.81 4.58
N SER A 229 5.01 -16.90 5.32
CA SER A 229 5.96 -18.01 5.23
C SER A 229 6.02 -18.57 3.80
N GLY A 230 7.19 -18.62 3.22
CA GLY A 230 7.38 -18.96 1.81
C GLY A 230 7.23 -17.76 0.84
N LEU A 231 6.92 -16.56 1.34
CA LEU A 231 6.84 -15.33 0.55
C LEU A 231 8.11 -14.45 0.69
N GLY A 232 9.12 -14.93 1.38
CA GLY A 232 10.38 -14.21 1.59
C GLY A 232 11.04 -13.77 0.28
N SER A 233 11.99 -12.85 0.37
CA SER A 233 12.63 -12.21 -0.77
C SER A 233 13.21 -13.21 -1.77
N SER A 234 12.73 -13.16 -3.01
CA SER A 234 13.31 -13.87 -4.15
C SER A 234 14.63 -13.25 -4.65
N ALA A 235 15.01 -12.09 -4.12
CA ALA A 235 16.24 -11.39 -4.53
C ALA A 235 17.52 -12.01 -3.95
N GLY A 236 17.39 -12.86 -2.92
CA GLY A 236 18.52 -13.52 -2.30
C GLY A 236 19.10 -14.64 -3.16
N ASN A 237 20.41 -14.89 -2.99
CA ASN A 237 21.11 -16.00 -3.62
C ASN A 237 21.87 -16.80 -2.54
N PRO A 238 21.40 -18.01 -2.18
CA PRO A 238 22.03 -18.81 -1.14
C PRO A 238 23.52 -19.10 -1.40
N ALA A 239 23.92 -19.20 -2.66
CA ALA A 239 25.29 -19.49 -3.04
C ALA A 239 26.24 -18.30 -2.95
N ALA A 240 25.71 -17.07 -2.84
CA ALA A 240 26.52 -15.84 -2.81
C ALA A 240 27.11 -15.55 -1.43
N GLY A 241 26.60 -16.14 -0.35
CA GLY A 241 26.99 -15.83 1.02
C GLY A 241 26.57 -14.45 1.51
N GLY A 242 26.86 -14.11 2.76
CA GLY A 242 26.53 -12.81 3.35
C GLY A 242 25.04 -12.46 3.29
N LEU A 243 24.72 -11.20 3.06
CA LEU A 243 23.34 -10.69 3.02
C LEU A 243 22.46 -11.42 2.00
N ALA A 244 23.02 -11.79 0.85
CA ALA A 244 22.27 -12.50 -0.19
C ALA A 244 21.83 -13.90 0.24
N ALA A 245 22.68 -14.61 0.98
CA ALA A 245 22.32 -15.90 1.56
C ALA A 245 21.30 -15.75 2.70
N GLN A 246 21.45 -14.73 3.53
CA GLN A 246 20.54 -14.42 4.62
C GLN A 246 19.15 -14.04 4.08
N SER A 247 19.09 -13.19 3.06
CA SER A 247 17.84 -12.81 2.39
C SER A 247 17.14 -14.04 1.78
N ALA A 248 17.88 -14.94 1.15
CA ALA A 248 17.31 -16.17 0.60
C ALA A 248 16.82 -17.16 1.67
N ALA A 249 17.39 -17.11 2.88
CA ALA A 249 17.02 -17.97 4.00
C ALA A 249 15.86 -17.39 4.84
N TYR A 250 15.64 -16.08 4.77
CA TYR A 250 14.59 -15.39 5.49
C TYR A 250 13.24 -15.60 4.78
N ASP A 251 12.46 -16.51 5.34
CA ASP A 251 11.24 -17.05 4.73
C ASP A 251 9.99 -16.24 5.11
N HIS A 252 10.11 -14.88 5.19
CA HIS A 252 9.06 -13.97 5.59
C HIS A 252 9.11 -12.67 4.78
N LEU A 253 8.02 -11.94 4.74
CA LEU A 253 8.01 -10.54 4.30
C LEU A 253 8.66 -9.67 5.37
N LEU A 254 9.73 -8.93 5.03
CA LEU A 254 10.52 -8.19 6.00
C LEU A 254 9.65 -7.19 6.82
N LEU A 255 8.72 -6.49 6.18
CA LEU A 255 7.84 -5.49 6.80
C LEU A 255 6.99 -6.02 7.96
N ILE A 256 6.59 -7.28 7.93
CA ILE A 256 5.71 -7.88 8.94
C ILE A 256 6.33 -9.08 9.66
N GLY A 257 7.48 -9.54 9.20
CA GLY A 257 8.16 -10.73 9.66
C GLY A 257 8.87 -10.57 11.02
N PRO A 258 9.38 -11.67 11.59
CA PRO A 258 10.06 -11.67 12.87
C PRO A 258 11.50 -11.16 12.75
N ALA A 259 12.11 -10.82 13.90
CA ALA A 259 13.55 -10.61 13.95
C ALA A 259 14.31 -11.89 13.56
N GLU A 260 15.42 -11.73 12.83
CA GLU A 260 16.35 -12.81 12.50
C GLU A 260 17.78 -12.38 12.86
N PRO A 261 18.46 -13.12 13.76
CA PRO A 261 19.78 -12.77 14.21
C PRO A 261 20.80 -12.62 13.06
N GLY A 262 21.45 -11.46 13.02
CA GLY A 262 22.45 -11.14 11.99
C GLY A 262 21.90 -10.70 10.66
N TYR A 263 20.57 -10.72 10.48
CA TYR A 263 19.90 -10.28 9.27
C TYR A 263 18.93 -9.13 9.53
N PHE A 264 17.94 -9.30 10.40
CA PHE A 264 16.89 -8.31 10.66
C PHE A 264 16.67 -8.12 12.16
N SER A 265 16.96 -6.92 12.68
CA SER A 265 16.96 -6.64 14.12
C SER A 265 15.86 -5.69 14.59
N THR A 266 15.14 -5.05 13.68
CA THR A 266 14.19 -3.98 13.99
C THR A 266 12.77 -4.26 13.47
N PRO A 267 12.18 -5.43 13.76
CA PRO A 267 10.85 -5.75 13.27
C PRO A 267 9.80 -4.80 13.85
N SER A 268 8.70 -4.62 13.14
CA SER A 268 7.54 -3.87 13.61
C SER A 268 7.04 -4.40 14.96
N GLU A 269 6.65 -3.52 15.89
CA GLU A 269 6.27 -3.92 17.25
C GLU A 269 4.74 -4.01 17.47
N MET A 270 3.95 -3.82 16.43
CA MET A 270 2.51 -3.84 16.41
C MET A 270 1.96 -4.92 15.46
N PRO A 271 0.65 -5.27 15.56
CA PRO A 271 0.00 -6.09 14.54
C PRO A 271 0.10 -5.45 13.16
N GLY A 272 0.37 -6.28 12.15
CA GLY A 272 0.50 -5.83 10.76
C GLY A 272 0.00 -6.85 9.75
N ALA A 273 -0.34 -6.35 8.55
CA ALA A 273 -0.65 -7.14 7.37
C ALA A 273 -0.29 -6.35 6.11
N VAL A 274 -0.01 -7.07 5.03
CA VAL A 274 0.27 -6.51 3.71
C VAL A 274 -0.87 -6.88 2.78
N ILE A 275 -1.52 -5.88 2.19
CA ILE A 275 -2.57 -6.07 1.17
C ILE A 275 -2.01 -5.78 -0.22
N GLU A 276 -2.22 -6.71 -1.14
CA GLU A 276 -1.98 -6.57 -2.57
C GLU A 276 -3.32 -6.70 -3.29
N PRO A 277 -4.01 -5.58 -3.51
CA PRO A 277 -5.40 -5.61 -3.99
C PRO A 277 -5.54 -6.06 -5.44
N LEU A 278 -4.49 -5.90 -6.27
CA LEU A 278 -4.52 -6.11 -7.71
C LEU A 278 -3.14 -6.48 -8.24
N TYR A 279 -3.11 -7.15 -9.41
CA TYR A 279 -1.89 -7.34 -10.21
C TYR A 279 -1.73 -6.20 -11.22
N ILE A 280 -0.78 -5.30 -11.03
CA ILE A 280 -0.57 -4.19 -12.00
C ILE A 280 -0.10 -4.65 -13.37
N THR A 281 0.36 -5.88 -13.49
CA THR A 281 0.76 -6.51 -14.76
C THR A 281 -0.42 -7.07 -15.57
N ASP A 282 -1.62 -7.24 -14.99
CA ASP A 282 -2.85 -7.44 -15.74
C ASP A 282 -3.37 -6.08 -16.22
N PRO A 283 -3.55 -5.85 -17.54
CA PRO A 283 -3.90 -4.51 -18.04
C PRO A 283 -5.23 -3.96 -17.54
N PHE A 284 -6.21 -4.82 -17.22
CA PHE A 284 -7.48 -4.39 -16.66
C PHE A 284 -7.30 -3.94 -15.20
N GLU A 285 -6.60 -4.73 -14.39
CA GLU A 285 -6.31 -4.39 -12.99
C GLU A 285 -5.34 -3.21 -12.89
N GLY A 286 -4.34 -3.11 -13.78
CA GLY A 286 -3.48 -1.94 -13.92
C GLY A 286 -4.24 -0.66 -14.27
N SER A 287 -5.31 -0.77 -15.08
CA SER A 287 -6.19 0.37 -15.36
C SER A 287 -6.99 0.81 -14.12
N ILE A 288 -7.39 -0.13 -13.26
CA ILE A 288 -8.05 0.18 -12.00
C ILE A 288 -7.05 0.84 -11.04
N ALA A 289 -5.89 0.21 -10.83
CA ALA A 289 -4.84 0.68 -9.92
C ALA A 289 -4.40 2.12 -10.24
N SER A 290 -4.26 2.47 -11.53
CA SER A 290 -3.84 3.80 -11.99
C SER A 290 -4.96 4.84 -12.05
N SER A 291 -6.21 4.46 -11.80
CA SER A 291 -7.34 5.39 -11.80
C SER A 291 -7.63 5.97 -10.42
N ALA A 292 -7.92 7.27 -10.35
CA ALA A 292 -8.32 7.91 -9.09
C ALA A 292 -9.55 7.24 -8.43
N ASN A 293 -10.48 6.71 -9.25
CA ASN A 293 -11.62 5.97 -8.72
C ASN A 293 -11.21 4.61 -8.14
N GLY A 294 -10.28 3.91 -8.80
CA GLY A 294 -9.75 2.64 -8.31
C GLY A 294 -9.02 2.80 -6.98
N GLN A 295 -8.11 3.75 -6.91
CA GLN A 295 -7.35 4.10 -5.70
C GLN A 295 -8.27 4.43 -4.53
N LEU A 296 -9.28 5.28 -4.76
CA LEU A 296 -10.26 5.65 -3.72
C LEU A 296 -11.12 4.46 -3.27
N VAL A 297 -11.52 3.56 -4.18
CA VAL A 297 -12.30 2.36 -3.84
C VAL A 297 -11.48 1.41 -2.97
N ILE A 298 -10.22 1.15 -3.35
CA ILE A 298 -9.27 0.36 -2.56
C ILE A 298 -9.05 1.03 -1.20
N GLY A 299 -8.77 2.34 -1.19
CA GLY A 299 -8.55 3.11 0.03
C GLY A 299 -9.73 3.08 1.00
N ARG A 300 -10.97 3.10 0.51
CA ARG A 300 -12.18 2.94 1.35
C ARG A 300 -12.27 1.56 1.97
N GLY A 301 -11.92 0.51 1.22
CA GLY A 301 -11.86 -0.84 1.74
C GLY A 301 -10.86 -0.96 2.88
N ILE A 302 -9.63 -0.45 2.68
CA ILE A 302 -8.58 -0.43 3.70
C ILE A 302 -9.02 0.37 4.94
N ALA A 303 -9.55 1.58 4.75
CA ALA A 303 -9.99 2.42 5.86
C ALA A 303 -11.13 1.78 6.68
N THR A 304 -12.04 1.04 6.02
CA THR A 304 -13.10 0.29 6.70
C THR A 304 -12.52 -0.84 7.53
N ALA A 305 -11.60 -1.62 6.99
CA ALA A 305 -10.95 -2.73 7.69
C ALA A 305 -10.17 -2.27 8.94
N VAL A 306 -9.41 -1.19 8.79
CA VAL A 306 -8.62 -0.61 9.90
C VAL A 306 -9.53 -0.09 11.02
N GLU A 307 -10.62 0.62 10.67
CA GLU A 307 -11.58 1.09 11.66
C GLU A 307 -12.24 -0.07 12.40
N GLU A 308 -12.67 -1.12 11.71
CA GLU A 308 -13.25 -2.32 12.33
C GLU A 308 -12.24 -3.05 13.20
N PHE A 309 -10.98 -3.15 12.74
CA PHE A 309 -9.92 -3.78 13.52
C PHE A 309 -9.69 -3.09 14.86
N LEU A 310 -9.57 -1.77 14.87
CA LEU A 310 -9.26 -1.02 16.09
C LEU A 310 -10.48 -0.89 17.01
N THR A 311 -11.69 -0.68 16.48
CA THR A 311 -12.89 -0.55 17.32
C THR A 311 -13.29 -1.84 18.00
N SER A 312 -13.13 -3.00 17.36
CA SER A 312 -13.45 -4.29 17.98
C SER A 312 -12.41 -4.72 19.02
N ALA A 313 -11.16 -4.28 18.92
CA ALA A 313 -10.14 -4.49 19.95
C ALA A 313 -10.46 -3.72 21.25
N SER A 314 -10.98 -2.50 21.12
CA SER A 314 -11.34 -1.65 22.26
C SER A 314 -12.59 -2.15 23.02
N ALA A 315 -13.46 -2.97 22.41
CA ALA A 315 -14.66 -3.52 23.03
C ALA A 315 -14.40 -4.80 23.86
N SER A 316 -13.21 -5.39 23.76
CA SER A 316 -12.83 -6.64 24.41
C SER A 316 -11.83 -6.46 25.57
N GLY A 317 -11.42 -5.23 25.87
CA GLY A 317 -10.56 -4.83 27.01
C GLY A 317 -11.32 -4.04 28.05
#